data_ccf391eea78e33f3f9bead1434bb0c2d
#
_entry.id   ccf391eea78e33f3f9bead1434bb0c2d
#
_cell.length_a   1.000
_cell.length_b   1.000
_cell.length_c   1.000
_cell.angle_alpha   90.00
_cell.angle_beta   90.00
_cell.angle_gamma   90.00
#
_symmetry.space_group_name_H-M   'P 1'
#
loop_
_entity.id
_entity.type
_entity.pdbx_description
1 polymer ?
#
loop_
_entity_poly.entity_id
_entity_poly.type
_entity_poly.pdbx_seq_one_letter_code
_entity_poly.pdbx_strand_id
1 'polypeptide(L)' 'MDKRQRVLIVDDAKLNRDILKEILGETYNYLEAENGNQAIQMIGENIGIDLMFLG' A
#
# COMPACT_ATOMS: atom_id res chain seq x y z
N MET A 1 -4.74 -19.93 -1.95
CA MET A 1 -4.83 -18.61 -2.56
C MET A 1 -5.10 -17.55 -1.51
N ASP A 2 -4.34 -16.49 -1.50
CA ASP A 2 -4.50 -15.41 -0.52
C ASP A 2 -5.69 -14.54 -0.91
N LYS A 3 -6.68 -14.43 -0.02
CA LYS A 3 -7.90 -13.66 -0.29
C LYS A 3 -7.91 -12.31 0.39
N ARG A 4 -6.80 -11.93 1.04
CA ARG A 4 -6.73 -10.62 1.71
C ARG A 4 -6.72 -9.50 0.68
N GLN A 5 -7.39 -8.41 1.03
CA GLN A 5 -7.38 -7.21 0.21
C GLN A 5 -5.97 -6.62 0.16
N ARG A 6 -5.64 -6.01 -0.97
CA ARG A 6 -4.35 -5.36 -1.17
C ARG A 6 -4.48 -3.87 -0.93
N VAL A 7 -3.65 -3.37 -0.03
CA VAL A 7 -3.64 -1.96 0.36
C VAL A 7 -2.31 -1.35 -0.09
N LEU A 8 -2.38 -0.32 -0.91
CA LEU A 8 -1.20 0.45 -1.31
C LEU A 8 -1.07 1.65 -0.39
N ILE A 9 0.07 1.76 0.27
CA ILE A 9 0.38 2.88 1.15
C ILE A 9 1.42 3.76 0.44
N VAL A 10 1.07 5.02 0.21
CA VAL A 10 1.93 6.00 -0.47
C VAL A 10 2.35 7.06 0.53
N ASP A 11 3.61 7.05 0.93
CA ASP A 11 4.17 8.03 1.85
C ASP A 11 5.68 8.01 1.69
N ASP A 12 6.31 9.18 1.69
CA ASP A 12 7.75 9.29 1.54
C ASP A 12 8.51 8.83 2.79
N ALA A 13 7.85 8.77 3.94
CA ALA A 13 8.46 8.36 5.20
C ALA A 13 8.14 6.89 5.49
N LYS A 14 9.17 6.05 5.54
CA LYS A 14 9.00 4.63 5.86
C LYS A 14 8.33 4.44 7.22
N LEU A 15 8.65 5.28 8.20
CA LEU A 15 8.07 5.20 9.53
C LEU A 15 6.55 5.34 9.47
N ASN A 16 6.05 6.28 8.69
CA ASN A 16 4.61 6.49 8.55
C ASN A 16 3.94 5.27 7.91
N ARG A 17 4.57 4.67 6.91
CA ARG A 17 4.05 3.46 6.29
C ARG A 17 3.98 2.31 7.29
N ASP A 18 5.02 2.14 8.11
CA ASP A 18 5.06 1.10 9.12
C ASP A 18 3.99 1.30 10.19
N ILE A 19 3.79 2.54 10.63
CA ILE A 19 2.76 2.87 11.61
C ILE A 19 1.38 2.52 11.07
N LEU A 20 1.11 2.87 9.83
CA LEU A 20 -0.20 2.58 9.23
C LEU A 20 -0.45 1.08 9.13
N LYS A 21 0.57 0.30 8.78
CA LYS A 21 0.44 -1.15 8.74
C LYS A 21 0.12 -1.72 10.12
N GLU A 22 0.73 -1.17 11.17
CA GLU A 22 0.44 -1.57 12.55
C GLU A 22 -1.02 -1.29 12.91
N ILE A 23 -1.52 -0.12 12.54
CA ILE A 23 -2.89 0.27 12.83
C ILE A 23 -3.89 -0.62 12.11
N LEU A 24 -3.64 -0.90 10.83
CA LEU A 24 -4.55 -1.70 10.01
C LEU A 24 -4.46 -3.20 10.29
N GLY A 25 -3.31 -3.66 10.79
CA GLY A 25 -3.13 -5.04 11.23
C GLY A 25 -2.81 -6.01 10.09
N GLU A 26 -2.95 -7.30 10.38
CA GLU A 26 -2.53 -8.37 9.49
C GLU A 26 -3.62 -8.85 8.53
N THR A 27 -4.77 -8.19 8.53
CA THR A 27 -5.91 -8.58 7.70
C THR A 27 -5.67 -8.31 6.22
N TYR A 28 -4.74 -7.42 5.91
CA TYR A 28 -4.48 -6.96 4.55
C TYR A 28 -3.10 -7.38 4.04
N ASN A 29 -2.97 -7.43 2.73
CA ASN A 29 -1.66 -7.49 2.07
C ASN A 29 -1.25 -6.06 1.72
N TYR A 30 -0.04 -5.68 2.07
CA TYR A 30 0.42 -4.32 1.90
C TYR A 30 1.41 -4.18 0.76
N LEU A 31 1.24 -3.11 0.00
CA LEU A 31 2.20 -2.63 -0.98
C LEU A 31 2.59 -1.22 -0.57
N GLU A 32 3.81 -0.83 -0.86
CA GLU A 32 4.33 0.47 -0.45
C GLU A 32 4.89 1.23 -1.64
N ALA A 33 4.63 2.52 -1.66
CA ALA A 33 5.23 3.44 -2.61
C ALA A 33 5.72 4.67 -1.85
N GLU A 34 6.87 5.20 -2.26
CA GLU A 34 7.45 6.36 -1.61
C GLU A 34 6.92 7.67 -2.17
N ASN A 35 6.33 7.64 -3.34
CA ASN A 35 5.83 8.83 -4.02
C ASN A 35 4.75 8.45 -5.03
N GLY A 36 4.11 9.46 -5.62
CA GLY A 36 3.04 9.27 -6.57
C GLY A 36 3.48 8.56 -7.84
N ASN A 37 4.70 8.80 -8.31
CA ASN A 37 5.21 8.15 -9.52
C ASN A 37 5.30 6.64 -9.33
N GLN A 38 5.82 6.19 -8.18
CA GLN A 38 5.88 4.77 -7.87
C GLN A 38 4.47 4.18 -7.76
N ALA A 39 3.55 4.92 -7.12
CA ALA A 39 2.17 4.46 -6.99
C ALA A 39 1.52 4.27 -8.35
N ILE A 40 1.67 5.23 -9.26
CA ILE A 40 1.12 5.16 -10.60
C ILE A 40 1.70 3.96 -11.36
N GLN A 41 3.00 3.72 -11.23
CA GLN A 41 3.64 2.58 -11.86
C GLN A 41 3.06 1.26 -11.37
N MET A 42 2.85 1.14 -10.06
CA MET A 42 2.28 -0.08 -9.47
C MET A 42 0.84 -0.30 -9.93
N ILE A 43 0.05 0.75 -10.01
CA ILE A 43 -1.32 0.68 -10.51
C ILE A 43 -1.31 0.25 -11.99
N GLY A 44 -0.39 0.79 -12.78
CA GLY A 44 -0.26 0.45 -14.19
C GLY A 44 0.16 -1.00 -14.44
N GLU A 45 0.83 -1.62 -13.47
CA GLU A 45 1.22 -3.02 -13.56
C GLU A 45 0.07 -3.98 -13.20
N ASN A 46 -1.10 -3.44 -12.91
CA ASN A 46 -2.32 -4.20 -12.64
C ASN A 46 -2.15 -5.20 -11.49
N ILE A 47 -1.66 -4.70 -10.36
CA ILE A 47 -1.37 -5.53 -9.20
C ILE A 47 -2.64 -5.92 -8.43
N GLY A 48 -3.78 -5.34 -8.75
CA GLY A 48 -5.04 -5.65 -8.05
C GLY A 48 -5.15 -4.93 -6.71
N ILE A 49 -4.91 -3.62 -6.70
CA ILE A 49 -4.99 -2.82 -5.50
C ILE A 49 -6.45 -2.53 -5.16
N ASP A 50 -6.87 -2.83 -3.94
CA ASP A 50 -8.24 -2.61 -3.48
C ASP A 50 -8.41 -1.28 -2.77
N LEU A 51 -7.39 -0.85 -2.03
CA LEU A 51 -7.41 0.40 -1.27
C LEU A 51 -6.07 1.12 -1.42
N MET A 52 -6.11 2.46 -1.34
CA MET A 52 -4.90 3.26 -1.39
C MET A 52 -4.96 4.34 -0.29
N PHE A 53 -3.89 4.45 0.48
CA PHE A 53 -3.71 5.51 1.46
C PHE A 53 -2.62 6.46 0.98
N LEU A 54 -2.93 7.76 0.99
CA LEU A 54 -2.00 8.82 0.63
C LEU A 54 -1.59 9.57 1.89
N GLY A 55 -0.29 9.58 2.15
CA GLY A 55 0.28 10.32 3.29
C GLY A 55 0.87 11.64 2.92
#